data_a2bf2765c194d240df3483d51bbb4f1a
#
_entry.id   a2bf2765c194d240df3483d51bbb4f1a
#
_cell.length_a   1.000
_cell.length_b   1.000
_cell.length_c   1.000
_cell.angle_alpha   90.00
_cell.angle_beta   90.00
_cell.angle_gamma   90.00
#
_symmetry.space_group_name_H-M   'P 1'
#
loop_
_entity.id
_entity.type
_entity.pdbx_description
1 polymer ?
#
loop_
_entity_poly.entity_id
_entity_poly.type
_entity_poly.pdbx_seq_one_letter_code
_entity_poly.pdbx_strand_id
1 'polypeptide(L)'
;IRISDWSSDVCSSDLVAELKNETVLLEPEKVNFALYKKIDASNRVVEAMNPTSLMKAVKNPVEMENLRKAHLKDGVALTKFLYWMKKNAGKVAITETEAAERLEDYRKAQEGYLGPSFTTISAFGSNAAMCHYHATKEQESPVGTDGFYLVDSGGQYYEGTTDVTRTIAIGNVTDEMKVHFTLVMMGMLRLMHAKFLYGCRGLNVDYLARGPLWERGLDFNHGTGHGVGFLSAVHERPNGIRWRIVPERQDSCILEEGMLTSDEPGLYIEGSHGIRTENLTMCRKAEKNEYGQFMCFENMTFAPIDLDAVDISVMEPSDVRNLNEYHKAVYEKLSPFMTAEENEWLKEATRPIGEDYTWRI
;
A
#
# COMPACT_ATOMS: atom_id res chain seq x y z
N ILE A 1 35.34 11.55 11.35
CA ILE A 1 34.84 12.44 12.40
C ILE A 1 34.58 11.54 13.61
N ARG A 2 35.25 11.80 14.74
CA ARG A 2 35.01 11.03 15.98
C ARG A 2 33.67 11.46 16.57
N ILE A 3 32.83 10.51 17.00
CA ILE A 3 31.50 10.77 17.61
C ILE A 3 31.61 11.71 18.84
N SER A 4 32.78 11.77 19.46
CA SER A 4 33.09 12.65 20.60
C SER A 4 33.27 14.14 20.23
N ASP A 5 33.35 14.48 18.94
CA ASP A 5 33.62 15.86 18.47
C ASP A 5 32.33 16.56 17.95
N TRP A 6 31.16 15.98 18.20
CA TRP A 6 29.88 16.65 17.96
C TRP A 6 29.72 17.80 18.97
N SER A 7 30.23 18.98 18.59
CA SER A 7 29.80 20.20 19.28
C SER A 7 28.40 20.53 18.72
N SER A 8 27.50 20.93 19.58
CA SER A 8 26.16 21.42 19.24
C SER A 8 26.18 22.68 18.36
N ASP A 9 27.38 23.20 18.06
CA ASP A 9 27.60 24.49 17.44
C ASP A 9 27.76 24.40 15.89
N VAL A 10 27.96 23.20 15.33
CA VAL A 10 28.07 23.01 13.86
C VAL A 10 26.77 22.37 13.33
N CYS A 11 25.96 23.16 12.68
CA CYS A 11 24.78 22.64 12.00
C CYS A 11 24.97 22.62 10.46
N SER A 12 24.10 21.90 9.76
CA SER A 12 24.18 21.80 8.28
C SER A 12 24.13 23.15 7.59
N SER A 13 23.51 24.17 8.20
CA SER A 13 23.46 25.53 7.66
C SER A 13 24.83 26.22 7.69
N ASP A 14 25.69 25.91 8.64
CA ASP A 14 27.01 26.49 8.77
C ASP A 14 27.97 25.86 7.75
N LEU A 15 27.89 24.52 7.61
CA LEU A 15 28.62 23.82 6.58
C LEU A 15 28.30 24.32 5.16
N VAL A 16 27.01 24.57 4.87
CA VAL A 16 26.61 25.14 3.57
C VAL A 16 27.14 26.55 3.36
N ALA A 17 27.21 27.38 4.40
CA ALA A 17 27.74 28.75 4.33
C ALA A 17 29.27 28.82 4.07
N GLU A 18 29.99 27.72 4.40
CA GLU A 18 31.43 27.60 4.18
C GLU A 18 31.80 27.24 2.74
N LEU A 19 30.85 26.71 1.96
CA LEU A 19 31.09 26.31 0.56
C LEU A 19 31.39 27.55 -0.30
N LYS A 20 32.49 27.51 -1.04
CA LYS A 20 32.94 28.56 -1.94
C LYS A 20 33.44 27.98 -3.26
N ASN A 21 33.01 28.58 -4.37
CA ASN A 21 33.40 28.17 -5.73
C ASN A 21 33.04 26.70 -6.06
N GLU A 22 32.01 26.18 -5.42
CA GLU A 22 31.53 24.80 -5.57
C GLU A 22 30.28 24.72 -6.46
N THR A 23 29.98 23.54 -6.96
CA THR A 23 28.68 23.25 -7.57
C THR A 23 27.76 22.61 -6.54
N VAL A 24 26.68 23.31 -6.14
CA VAL A 24 25.70 22.86 -5.16
C VAL A 24 24.44 22.45 -5.88
N LEU A 25 24.11 21.14 -5.85
CA LEU A 25 22.82 20.63 -6.30
C LEU A 25 21.82 20.76 -5.18
N LEU A 26 20.69 21.36 -5.47
CA LEU A 26 19.56 21.44 -4.54
C LEU A 26 18.23 21.17 -5.25
N GLU A 27 17.28 20.67 -4.48
CA GLU A 27 15.89 20.47 -4.90
C GLU A 27 15.05 21.60 -4.32
N PRO A 28 14.63 22.62 -5.14
CA PRO A 28 14.03 23.86 -4.64
C PRO A 28 12.79 23.65 -3.78
N GLU A 29 11.98 22.62 -4.12
CA GLU A 29 10.74 22.30 -3.40
C GLU A 29 10.96 21.65 -2.02
N LYS A 30 12.19 21.21 -1.74
CA LYS A 30 12.53 20.53 -0.47
C LYS A 30 13.52 21.30 0.40
N VAL A 31 14.30 22.14 -0.20
CA VAL A 31 15.28 22.94 0.54
C VAL A 31 14.59 24.02 1.34
N ASN A 32 14.92 24.07 2.63
CA ASN A 32 14.50 25.18 3.49
C ASN A 32 15.09 26.50 2.96
N PHE A 33 14.24 27.55 2.82
CA PHE A 33 14.65 28.84 2.26
C PHE A 33 15.77 29.51 3.07
N ALA A 34 15.81 29.33 4.39
CA ALA A 34 16.89 29.85 5.21
C ALA A 34 18.23 29.19 4.89
N LEU A 35 18.23 27.89 4.57
CA LEU A 35 19.42 27.16 4.13
C LEU A 35 19.85 27.64 2.74
N TYR A 36 18.90 27.80 1.80
CA TYR A 36 19.19 28.37 0.47
C TYR A 36 19.88 29.71 0.55
N LYS A 37 19.44 30.62 1.40
CA LYS A 37 20.04 31.93 1.60
C LYS A 37 21.47 31.90 2.16
N LYS A 38 21.89 30.79 2.74
CA LYS A 38 23.27 30.61 3.25
C LYS A 38 24.26 30.22 2.16
N ILE A 39 23.76 29.82 0.99
CA ILE A 39 24.65 29.46 -0.14
C ILE A 39 25.34 30.75 -0.66
N ASP A 40 26.65 30.77 -0.58
CA ASP A 40 27.46 31.92 -1.04
C ASP A 40 27.31 32.09 -2.56
N ALA A 41 27.29 33.35 -3.01
CA ALA A 41 27.10 33.71 -4.40
C ALA A 41 28.23 33.23 -5.35
N SER A 42 29.39 32.83 -4.80
CA SER A 42 30.48 32.24 -5.61
C SER A 42 30.16 30.81 -6.05
N ASN A 43 29.17 30.17 -5.45
CA ASN A 43 28.76 28.79 -5.79
C ASN A 43 27.85 28.77 -7.02
N ARG A 44 27.99 27.74 -7.85
CA ARG A 44 27.07 27.43 -8.94
C ARG A 44 25.92 26.58 -8.37
N VAL A 45 24.73 27.12 -8.34
CA VAL A 45 23.54 26.35 -7.95
C VAL A 45 22.98 25.59 -9.16
N VAL A 46 22.75 24.31 -9.00
CA VAL A 46 22.05 23.41 -9.94
C VAL A 46 20.77 22.96 -9.32
N GLU A 47 19.64 23.38 -9.88
CA GLU A 47 18.30 22.98 -9.43
C GLU A 47 17.90 21.67 -10.12
N ALA A 48 17.83 20.60 -9.34
CA ALA A 48 17.45 19.28 -9.83
C ALA A 48 16.96 18.41 -8.67
N MET A 49 16.26 17.32 -8.99
CA MET A 49 15.88 16.29 -8.02
C MET A 49 17.13 15.75 -7.31
N ASN A 50 17.04 15.55 -6.00
CA ASN A 50 18.12 14.97 -5.23
C ASN A 50 18.37 13.51 -5.69
N PRO A 51 19.56 13.16 -6.16
CA PRO A 51 19.88 11.82 -6.65
C PRO A 51 19.67 10.72 -5.58
N THR A 52 19.80 11.06 -4.31
CA THR A 52 19.53 10.11 -3.21
C THR A 52 18.08 9.66 -3.16
N SER A 53 17.13 10.44 -3.72
CA SER A 53 15.72 10.02 -3.81
C SER A 53 15.55 8.78 -4.70
N LEU A 54 16.22 8.74 -5.86
CA LEU A 54 16.22 7.57 -6.73
C LEU A 54 17.03 6.41 -6.12
N MET A 55 18.20 6.73 -5.52
CA MET A 55 19.07 5.70 -4.93
C MET A 55 18.38 4.89 -3.82
N LYS A 56 17.57 5.54 -2.97
CA LYS A 56 16.83 4.84 -1.91
C LYS A 56 15.50 4.22 -2.39
N ALA A 57 14.91 4.74 -3.48
CA ALA A 57 13.70 4.15 -4.05
C ALA A 57 13.97 2.77 -4.67
N VAL A 58 15.15 2.58 -5.26
CA VAL A 58 15.61 1.29 -5.81
C VAL A 58 16.25 0.47 -4.70
N LYS A 59 15.46 -0.42 -4.11
CA LYS A 59 15.90 -1.29 -3.01
C LYS A 59 16.93 -2.31 -3.49
N ASN A 60 17.98 -2.47 -2.72
CA ASN A 60 19.01 -3.47 -2.97
C ASN A 60 18.50 -4.88 -2.62
N PRO A 61 19.20 -5.97 -3.00
CA PRO A 61 18.76 -7.34 -2.72
C PRO A 61 18.50 -7.66 -1.25
N VAL A 62 19.26 -7.05 -0.32
CA VAL A 62 19.07 -7.26 1.12
C VAL A 62 17.80 -6.58 1.61
N GLU A 63 17.57 -5.34 1.18
CA GLU A 63 16.33 -4.61 1.48
C GLU A 63 15.10 -5.32 0.90
N MET A 64 15.18 -5.80 -0.34
CA MET A 64 14.09 -6.56 -0.96
C MET A 64 13.73 -7.82 -0.18
N GLU A 65 14.74 -8.58 0.28
CA GLU A 65 14.50 -9.79 1.07
C GLU A 65 13.94 -9.47 2.46
N ASN A 66 14.40 -8.40 3.08
CA ASN A 66 13.86 -7.95 4.36
C ASN A 66 12.40 -7.45 4.21
N LEU A 67 12.08 -6.71 3.16
CA LEU A 67 10.69 -6.30 2.88
C LEU A 67 9.74 -7.49 2.77
N ARG A 68 10.15 -8.62 2.14
CA ARG A 68 9.34 -9.84 2.12
C ARG A 68 9.03 -10.36 3.52
N LYS A 69 10.01 -10.29 4.44
CA LYS A 69 9.82 -10.70 5.84
C LYS A 69 8.89 -9.75 6.58
N ALA A 70 9.07 -8.43 6.41
CA ALA A 70 8.18 -7.42 7.01
C ALA A 70 6.73 -7.64 6.58
N HIS A 71 6.49 -7.80 5.28
CA HIS A 71 5.14 -8.02 4.75
C HIS A 71 4.52 -9.36 5.16
N LEU A 72 5.33 -10.40 5.35
CA LEU A 72 4.84 -11.66 5.90
C LEU A 72 4.36 -11.50 7.36
N LYS A 73 5.14 -10.83 8.21
CA LYS A 73 4.79 -10.52 9.60
C LYS A 73 3.52 -9.67 9.66
N ASP A 74 3.46 -8.63 8.86
CA ASP A 74 2.30 -7.73 8.78
C ASP A 74 1.04 -8.45 8.29
N GLY A 75 1.18 -9.30 7.27
CA GLY A 75 0.11 -10.16 6.76
C GLY A 75 -0.45 -11.11 7.82
N VAL A 76 0.41 -11.69 8.66
CA VAL A 76 -0.01 -12.50 9.83
C VAL A 76 -0.84 -11.65 10.80
N ALA A 77 -0.36 -10.47 11.16
CA ALA A 77 -1.05 -9.57 12.10
C ALA A 77 -2.42 -9.13 11.56
N LEU A 78 -2.45 -8.65 10.32
CA LEU A 78 -3.68 -8.23 9.66
C LEU A 78 -4.68 -9.39 9.51
N THR A 79 -4.23 -10.58 9.11
CA THR A 79 -5.11 -11.74 8.93
C THR A 79 -5.75 -12.18 10.23
N LYS A 80 -5.00 -12.20 11.35
CA LYS A 80 -5.56 -12.45 12.68
C LYS A 80 -6.58 -11.40 13.11
N PHE A 81 -6.33 -10.14 12.76
CA PHE A 81 -7.29 -9.05 12.98
C PHE A 81 -8.56 -9.24 12.14
N LEU A 82 -8.45 -9.55 10.85
CA LEU A 82 -9.61 -9.79 9.99
C LEU A 82 -10.45 -10.96 10.49
N TYR A 83 -9.82 -12.06 10.92
CA TYR A 83 -10.50 -13.16 11.60
C TYR A 83 -11.25 -12.68 12.84
N TRP A 84 -10.59 -11.91 13.72
CA TRP A 84 -11.22 -11.36 14.92
C TRP A 84 -12.40 -10.46 14.59
N MET A 85 -12.28 -9.59 13.59
CA MET A 85 -13.38 -8.74 13.12
C MET A 85 -14.57 -9.55 12.62
N LYS A 86 -14.36 -10.50 11.72
CA LYS A 86 -15.44 -11.37 11.18
C LYS A 86 -16.13 -12.22 12.26
N LYS A 87 -15.41 -12.55 13.33
CA LYS A 87 -15.96 -13.30 14.47
C LYS A 87 -16.81 -12.44 15.40
N ASN A 88 -16.46 -11.19 15.62
CA ASN A 88 -16.97 -10.34 16.70
C ASN A 88 -17.84 -9.17 16.24
N ALA A 89 -17.54 -8.52 15.11
CA ALA A 89 -18.29 -7.38 14.62
C ALA A 89 -19.78 -7.72 14.43
N GLY A 90 -20.65 -6.81 14.85
CA GLY A 90 -22.09 -7.02 14.87
C GLY A 90 -22.61 -7.90 16.02
N LYS A 91 -21.73 -8.54 16.80
CA LYS A 91 -22.09 -9.37 17.97
C LYS A 91 -21.70 -8.75 19.30
N VAL A 92 -20.59 -8.02 19.32
CA VAL A 92 -20.13 -7.22 20.45
C VAL A 92 -19.95 -5.77 20.00
N ALA A 93 -20.10 -4.83 20.94
CA ALA A 93 -19.84 -3.44 20.66
C ALA A 93 -18.34 -3.27 20.40
N ILE A 94 -17.99 -2.71 19.24
CA ILE A 94 -16.63 -2.39 18.83
C ILE A 94 -16.70 -1.00 18.21
N THR A 95 -15.81 -0.10 18.61
CA THR A 95 -15.65 1.21 17.95
C THR A 95 -14.53 1.17 16.92
N GLU A 96 -14.49 2.17 16.04
CA GLU A 96 -13.44 2.32 15.03
C GLU A 96 -12.05 2.41 15.68
N THR A 97 -11.92 3.13 16.81
CA THR A 97 -10.64 3.25 17.52
C THR A 97 -10.24 1.95 18.22
N GLU A 98 -11.19 1.24 18.84
CA GLU A 98 -10.92 -0.08 19.44
C GLU A 98 -10.49 -1.11 18.41
N ALA A 99 -11.08 -1.07 17.20
CA ALA A 99 -10.65 -1.92 16.10
C ALA A 99 -9.21 -1.59 15.67
N ALA A 100 -8.86 -0.30 15.54
CA ALA A 100 -7.49 0.13 15.23
C ALA A 100 -6.48 -0.29 16.32
N GLU A 101 -6.82 -0.10 17.60
CA GLU A 101 -6.01 -0.52 18.74
C GLU A 101 -5.80 -2.05 18.75
N ARG A 102 -6.83 -2.83 18.40
CA ARG A 102 -6.73 -4.29 18.28
C ARG A 102 -5.79 -4.74 17.19
N LEU A 103 -5.82 -4.09 16.02
CA LEU A 103 -4.88 -4.38 14.93
C LEU A 103 -3.43 -4.06 15.35
N GLU A 104 -3.25 -2.95 16.03
CA GLU A 104 -1.97 -2.53 16.58
C GLU A 104 -1.41 -3.57 17.57
N ASP A 105 -2.25 -4.20 18.41
CA ASP A 105 -1.84 -5.25 19.33
C ASP A 105 -1.35 -6.51 18.59
N TYR A 106 -1.99 -6.89 17.48
CA TYR A 106 -1.50 -8.00 16.65
C TYR A 106 -0.16 -7.67 15.99
N ARG A 107 0.09 -6.42 15.59
CA ARG A 107 1.38 -5.96 15.07
C ARG A 107 2.47 -5.95 16.13
N LYS A 108 2.17 -5.46 17.34
CA LYS A 108 3.10 -5.49 18.49
C LYS A 108 3.54 -6.90 18.87
N ALA A 109 2.72 -7.91 18.59
CA ALA A 109 3.08 -9.30 18.80
C ALA A 109 4.07 -9.86 17.78
N GLN A 110 4.37 -9.12 16.70
CA GLN A 110 5.35 -9.53 15.70
C GLN A 110 6.75 -9.08 16.11
N GLU A 111 7.72 -9.97 15.93
CA GLU A 111 9.13 -9.66 16.23
C GLU A 111 9.63 -8.51 15.33
N GLY A 112 10.33 -7.56 15.96
CA GLY A 112 10.94 -6.43 15.26
C GLY A 112 9.98 -5.30 14.89
N TYR A 113 8.73 -5.35 15.35
CA TYR A 113 7.80 -4.24 15.21
C TYR A 113 8.26 -3.02 16.02
N LEU A 114 8.25 -1.84 15.38
CA LEU A 114 8.73 -0.58 15.95
C LEU A 114 7.61 0.44 16.22
N GLY A 115 6.50 0.32 15.48
CA GLY A 115 5.38 1.25 15.56
C GLY A 115 4.62 1.32 14.24
N PRO A 116 3.51 2.05 14.17
CA PRO A 116 2.76 2.22 12.94
C PRO A 116 3.56 3.02 11.91
N SER A 117 3.42 2.68 10.62
CA SER A 117 4.02 3.46 9.52
C SER A 117 3.29 4.78 9.28
N PHE A 118 2.02 4.81 9.64
CA PHE A 118 1.14 5.99 9.68
C PHE A 118 -0.04 5.74 10.63
N THR A 119 -0.82 6.78 10.92
CA THR A 119 -2.02 6.64 11.75
C THR A 119 -3.05 5.79 11.04
N THR A 120 -3.46 4.68 11.66
CA THR A 120 -4.45 3.74 11.09
C THR A 120 -5.76 4.46 10.76
N ILE A 121 -6.24 4.25 9.55
CA ILE A 121 -7.60 4.60 9.13
C ILE A 121 -8.48 3.38 9.43
N SER A 122 -9.45 3.57 10.31
CA SER A 122 -10.41 2.55 10.71
C SER A 122 -11.79 3.18 10.58
N ALA A 123 -12.58 2.74 9.61
CA ALA A 123 -13.79 3.44 9.19
C ALA A 123 -14.93 2.45 8.86
N PHE A 124 -16.11 2.71 9.41
CA PHE A 124 -17.31 1.94 9.12
C PHE A 124 -18.33 2.76 8.31
N GLY A 125 -18.95 2.13 7.32
CA GLY A 125 -20.04 2.71 6.53
C GLY A 125 -19.63 4.00 5.83
N SER A 126 -20.37 5.09 6.04
CA SER A 126 -20.14 6.38 5.39
C SER A 126 -18.81 7.06 5.78
N ASN A 127 -18.24 6.74 6.94
CA ASN A 127 -16.94 7.28 7.34
C ASN A 127 -15.83 6.84 6.39
N ALA A 128 -15.95 5.63 5.84
CA ALA A 128 -15.01 5.10 4.85
C ALA A 128 -15.04 5.86 3.50
N ALA A 129 -16.09 6.65 3.24
CA ALA A 129 -16.14 7.50 2.05
C ALA A 129 -15.17 8.70 2.12
N MET A 130 -14.61 8.99 3.28
CA MET A 130 -13.53 9.98 3.46
C MET A 130 -12.18 9.25 3.42
N CYS A 131 -11.45 9.34 2.31
CA CYS A 131 -10.24 8.55 2.06
C CYS A 131 -9.11 8.74 3.09
N HIS A 132 -9.10 9.87 3.83
CA HIS A 132 -8.18 10.16 4.93
C HIS A 132 -8.93 10.35 6.26
N TYR A 133 -9.95 9.53 6.49
CA TYR A 133 -10.69 9.54 7.75
C TYR A 133 -9.82 9.15 8.93
N HIS A 134 -9.95 9.86 10.04
CA HIS A 134 -9.29 9.54 11.30
C HIS A 134 -10.31 9.54 12.42
N ALA A 135 -10.61 8.37 12.96
CA ALA A 135 -11.38 8.25 14.19
C ALA A 135 -10.54 8.73 15.38
N THR A 136 -11.16 9.48 16.27
CA THR A 136 -10.61 9.80 17.59
C THR A 136 -11.60 9.35 18.66
N LYS A 137 -11.17 9.18 19.90
CA LYS A 137 -12.07 8.77 21.00
C LYS A 137 -13.23 9.75 21.26
N GLU A 138 -13.07 10.99 20.82
CA GLU A 138 -14.11 12.02 20.89
C GLU A 138 -15.04 12.01 19.67
N GLN A 139 -14.59 11.43 18.55
CA GLN A 139 -15.28 11.43 17.26
C GLN A 139 -15.11 10.08 16.57
N GLU A 140 -15.54 9.01 17.21
CA GLU A 140 -15.56 7.66 16.65
C GLU A 140 -16.99 7.16 16.44
N SER A 141 -17.16 6.27 15.51
CA SER A 141 -18.41 5.57 15.29
C SER A 141 -18.31 4.11 15.76
N PRO A 142 -19.42 3.52 16.21
CA PRO A 142 -19.48 2.08 16.40
C PRO A 142 -19.38 1.37 15.04
N VAL A 143 -18.71 0.23 15.01
CA VAL A 143 -18.80 -0.70 13.90
C VAL A 143 -20.20 -1.32 13.95
N GLY A 144 -21.00 -1.08 12.91
CA GLY A 144 -22.38 -1.53 12.83
C GLY A 144 -22.52 -3.03 12.54
N THR A 145 -23.76 -3.43 12.30
CA THR A 145 -24.11 -4.84 12.03
C THR A 145 -24.16 -5.18 10.55
N ASP A 146 -24.33 -4.17 9.69
CA ASP A 146 -24.53 -4.34 8.24
C ASP A 146 -23.81 -3.21 7.49
N GLY A 147 -22.91 -3.54 6.59
CA GLY A 147 -22.15 -2.57 5.78
C GLY A 147 -20.69 -2.93 5.63
N PHE A 148 -19.90 -2.01 5.07
CA PHE A 148 -18.46 -2.17 4.92
C PHE A 148 -17.68 -1.55 6.09
N TYR A 149 -16.68 -2.29 6.55
CA TYR A 149 -15.62 -1.78 7.40
C TYR A 149 -14.32 -1.73 6.58
N LEU A 150 -13.70 -0.58 6.54
CA LEU A 150 -12.41 -0.33 5.89
C LEU A 150 -11.33 -0.12 6.95
N VAL A 151 -10.21 -0.81 6.81
CA VAL A 151 -9.00 -0.57 7.58
C VAL A 151 -7.82 -0.37 6.65
N ASP A 152 -7.16 0.77 6.78
CA ASP A 152 -5.95 1.12 6.08
C ASP A 152 -4.85 1.42 7.10
N SER A 153 -3.75 0.69 7.01
CA SER A 153 -2.76 0.63 8.09
C SER A 153 -1.44 0.01 7.64
N GLY A 154 -0.39 0.29 8.38
CA GLY A 154 0.89 -0.33 8.13
C GLY A 154 1.79 -0.29 9.37
N GLY A 155 2.91 -0.98 9.30
CA GLY A 155 3.90 -1.07 10.37
C GLY A 155 5.31 -0.72 9.92
N GLN A 156 6.07 -0.17 10.84
CA GLN A 156 7.52 -0.09 10.76
C GLN A 156 8.11 -1.31 11.46
N TYR A 157 8.91 -2.06 10.74
CA TYR A 157 9.67 -3.21 11.24
C TYR A 157 11.16 -2.97 10.98
N TYR A 158 12.05 -3.63 11.72
CA TYR A 158 13.49 -3.59 11.37
C TYR A 158 13.75 -4.03 9.93
N GLU A 159 12.85 -4.86 9.37
CA GLU A 159 12.93 -5.37 8.02
C GLU A 159 12.27 -4.46 6.98
N GLY A 160 11.66 -3.35 7.38
CA GLY A 160 11.10 -2.36 6.45
C GLY A 160 9.72 -1.83 6.84
N THR A 161 9.14 -1.09 5.93
CA THR A 161 7.85 -0.41 6.06
C THR A 161 6.77 -1.16 5.30
N THR A 162 5.58 -1.32 5.92
CA THR A 162 4.40 -1.91 5.27
C THR A 162 3.27 -0.90 5.15
N ASP A 163 2.39 -1.15 4.20
CA ASP A 163 1.18 -0.41 3.90
C ASP A 163 0.15 -1.36 3.31
N VAL A 164 -1.08 -1.36 3.83
CA VAL A 164 -2.11 -2.28 3.35
C VAL A 164 -3.51 -1.81 3.72
N THR A 165 -4.42 -1.87 2.77
CA THR A 165 -5.85 -1.64 3.01
C THR A 165 -6.66 -2.90 2.75
N ARG A 166 -7.63 -3.16 3.63
CA ARG A 166 -8.70 -4.13 3.41
C ARG A 166 -10.05 -3.52 3.74
N THR A 167 -11.02 -3.82 2.88
CA THR A 167 -12.44 -3.57 3.14
C THR A 167 -13.11 -4.92 3.34
N ILE A 168 -13.92 -5.05 4.38
CA ILE A 168 -14.65 -6.29 4.69
C ILE A 168 -16.14 -6.02 4.88
N ALA A 169 -16.97 -6.98 4.49
CA ALA A 169 -18.40 -6.97 4.78
C ALA A 169 -18.65 -7.38 6.24
N ILE A 170 -19.38 -6.57 6.94
CA ILE A 170 -19.98 -6.90 8.25
C ILE A 170 -21.46 -7.11 8.00
N GLY A 171 -21.99 -8.30 8.34
CA GLY A 171 -23.39 -8.65 8.07
C GLY A 171 -23.75 -8.52 6.58
N ASN A 172 -24.87 -7.86 6.31
CA ASN A 172 -25.39 -7.74 4.96
C ASN A 172 -24.81 -6.48 4.25
N VAL A 173 -24.46 -6.65 3.00
CA VAL A 173 -24.12 -5.56 2.07
C VAL A 173 -24.99 -5.65 0.84
N THR A 174 -25.32 -4.50 0.22
CA THR A 174 -26.18 -4.47 -0.96
C THR A 174 -25.48 -5.01 -2.21
N ASP A 175 -26.24 -5.40 -3.23
CA ASP A 175 -25.67 -5.87 -4.48
C ASP A 175 -24.83 -4.77 -5.16
N GLU A 176 -25.24 -3.50 -5.08
CA GLU A 176 -24.46 -2.36 -5.56
C GLU A 176 -23.10 -2.28 -4.84
N MET A 177 -23.07 -2.42 -3.53
CA MET A 177 -21.83 -2.43 -2.74
C MET A 177 -20.91 -3.57 -3.15
N LYS A 178 -21.46 -4.76 -3.42
CA LYS A 178 -20.69 -5.91 -3.90
C LYS A 178 -20.09 -5.66 -5.29
N VAL A 179 -20.87 -5.09 -6.20
CA VAL A 179 -20.36 -4.67 -7.52
C VAL A 179 -19.20 -3.70 -7.35
N HIS A 180 -19.36 -2.65 -6.55
CA HIS A 180 -18.34 -1.64 -6.29
C HIS A 180 -17.06 -2.26 -5.71
N PHE A 181 -17.20 -3.13 -4.71
CA PHE A 181 -16.08 -3.86 -4.10
C PHE A 181 -15.34 -4.70 -5.15
N THR A 182 -16.08 -5.42 -5.96
CA THR A 182 -15.51 -6.32 -6.98
C THR A 182 -14.73 -5.54 -8.04
N LEU A 183 -15.25 -4.39 -8.49
CA LEU A 183 -14.55 -3.53 -9.47
C LEU A 183 -13.22 -3.00 -8.91
N VAL A 184 -13.19 -2.56 -7.66
CA VAL A 184 -11.96 -2.10 -7.00
C VAL A 184 -10.96 -3.25 -6.87
N MET A 185 -11.40 -4.41 -6.39
CA MET A 185 -10.58 -5.62 -6.28
C MET A 185 -10.01 -6.06 -7.64
N MET A 186 -10.83 -6.09 -8.69
CA MET A 186 -10.39 -6.42 -10.05
C MET A 186 -9.29 -5.46 -10.51
N GLY A 187 -9.45 -4.17 -10.25
CA GLY A 187 -8.44 -3.16 -10.58
C GLY A 187 -7.10 -3.46 -9.93
N MET A 188 -7.08 -3.68 -8.62
CA MET A 188 -5.87 -4.03 -7.87
C MET A 188 -5.23 -5.32 -8.42
N LEU A 189 -6.01 -6.39 -8.61
CA LEU A 189 -5.48 -7.66 -9.10
C LEU A 189 -4.94 -7.56 -10.54
N ARG A 190 -5.58 -6.80 -11.42
CA ARG A 190 -5.10 -6.59 -12.81
C ARG A 190 -3.79 -5.81 -12.82
N LEU A 191 -3.64 -4.78 -12.00
CA LEU A 191 -2.39 -4.02 -11.90
C LEU A 191 -1.27 -4.86 -11.27
N MET A 192 -1.55 -5.61 -10.20
CA MET A 192 -0.60 -6.51 -9.56
C MET A 192 -0.02 -7.56 -10.52
N HIS A 193 -0.82 -8.03 -11.49
CA HIS A 193 -0.40 -9.01 -12.50
C HIS A 193 0.14 -8.36 -13.80
N ALA A 194 0.38 -7.05 -13.80
CA ALA A 194 0.84 -6.34 -14.99
C ALA A 194 2.21 -6.83 -15.46
N LYS A 195 2.34 -6.94 -16.78
CA LYS A 195 3.60 -7.11 -17.49
C LYS A 195 3.76 -5.97 -18.48
N PHE A 196 4.90 -5.29 -18.48
CA PHE A 196 5.15 -4.11 -19.29
C PHE A 196 6.60 -4.01 -19.73
N LEU A 197 6.88 -3.23 -20.77
CA LEU A 197 8.25 -2.99 -21.23
C LEU A 197 8.97 -2.01 -20.29
N TYR A 198 10.26 -2.24 -20.08
CA TYR A 198 11.13 -1.28 -19.41
C TYR A 198 11.08 0.09 -20.11
N GLY A 199 11.06 1.13 -19.30
CA GLY A 199 10.82 2.51 -19.76
C GLY A 199 9.41 3.00 -19.45
N CYS A 200 8.49 2.11 -19.09
CA CYS A 200 7.17 2.49 -18.58
C CYS A 200 7.27 3.21 -17.23
N ARG A 201 6.32 4.10 -17.04
CA ARG A 201 6.06 4.84 -15.78
C ARG A 201 4.74 4.38 -15.21
N GLY A 202 4.42 4.75 -13.98
CA GLY A 202 3.11 4.44 -13.39
C GLY A 202 1.92 4.91 -14.23
N LEU A 203 2.07 6.01 -14.96
CA LEU A 203 1.08 6.49 -15.94
C LEU A 203 0.68 5.44 -17.00
N ASN A 204 1.61 4.59 -17.41
CA ASN A 204 1.36 3.59 -18.46
C ASN A 204 0.57 2.39 -17.96
N VAL A 205 0.55 2.14 -16.65
CA VAL A 205 -0.08 0.96 -16.04
C VAL A 205 -1.31 1.30 -15.18
N ASP A 206 -1.52 2.56 -14.85
CA ASP A 206 -2.64 3.03 -14.01
C ASP A 206 -4.02 2.57 -14.51
N TYR A 207 -4.23 2.57 -15.84
CA TYR A 207 -5.49 2.13 -16.43
C TYR A 207 -5.88 0.68 -16.06
N LEU A 208 -4.93 -0.18 -15.74
CA LEU A 208 -5.23 -1.54 -15.32
C LEU A 208 -6.05 -1.56 -14.02
N ALA A 209 -5.78 -0.62 -13.13
CA ALA A 209 -6.54 -0.46 -11.89
C ALA A 209 -7.84 0.33 -12.08
N ARG A 210 -7.85 1.39 -12.91
CA ARG A 210 -9.03 2.24 -13.11
C ARG A 210 -10.02 1.69 -14.12
N GLY A 211 -9.56 0.88 -15.08
CA GLY A 211 -10.38 0.39 -16.20
C GLY A 211 -11.72 -0.19 -15.76
N PRO A 212 -11.79 -1.12 -14.79
CA PRO A 212 -13.05 -1.68 -14.31
C PRO A 212 -14.06 -0.64 -13.81
N LEU A 213 -13.56 0.43 -13.13
CA LEU A 213 -14.39 1.53 -12.65
C LEU A 213 -14.82 2.45 -13.80
N TRP A 214 -13.90 2.86 -14.68
CA TRP A 214 -14.18 3.75 -15.79
C TRP A 214 -15.20 3.18 -16.79
N GLU A 215 -15.18 1.88 -17.03
CA GLU A 215 -16.18 1.16 -17.85
C GLU A 215 -17.61 1.30 -17.29
N ARG A 216 -17.75 1.63 -16.01
CA ARG A 216 -19.02 1.88 -15.32
C ARG A 216 -19.27 3.35 -15.04
N GLY A 217 -18.40 4.27 -15.52
CA GLY A 217 -18.51 5.71 -15.25
C GLY A 217 -18.17 6.10 -13.81
N LEU A 218 -17.44 5.25 -13.10
CA LEU A 218 -16.97 5.45 -11.74
C LEU A 218 -15.48 5.80 -11.73
N ASP A 219 -15.00 6.50 -10.70
CA ASP A 219 -13.58 6.84 -10.53
C ASP A 219 -13.24 7.13 -9.06
N PHE A 220 -11.95 7.27 -8.77
CA PHE A 220 -11.42 7.77 -7.51
C PHE A 220 -10.42 8.90 -7.75
N ASN A 221 -10.34 9.86 -6.82
CA ASN A 221 -9.62 11.12 -7.01
C ASN A 221 -8.16 11.10 -6.53
N HIS A 222 -7.71 10.05 -5.85
CA HIS A 222 -6.30 9.90 -5.44
C HIS A 222 -5.46 9.17 -6.49
N GLY A 223 -4.15 9.07 -6.26
CA GLY A 223 -3.28 8.22 -7.08
C GLY A 223 -3.58 6.75 -6.84
N THR A 224 -3.37 5.93 -7.84
CA THR A 224 -3.50 4.47 -7.70
C THR A 224 -2.39 3.88 -6.84
N GLY A 225 -1.26 4.58 -6.72
CA GLY A 225 -0.17 4.13 -5.87
C GLY A 225 0.94 5.16 -5.73
N HIS A 226 1.75 4.96 -4.71
CA HIS A 226 2.93 5.77 -4.37
C HIS A 226 4.11 4.87 -4.03
N GLY A 227 5.32 5.41 -4.10
CA GLY A 227 6.51 4.73 -3.61
C GLY A 227 6.49 4.61 -2.09
N VAL A 228 7.11 3.55 -1.56
CA VAL A 228 7.23 3.28 -0.14
C VAL A 228 8.70 3.17 0.24
N GLY A 229 9.09 3.81 1.37
CA GLY A 229 10.45 3.78 1.88
C GLY A 229 10.80 2.45 2.57
N PHE A 230 12.09 2.25 2.83
CA PHE A 230 12.59 1.15 3.66
C PHE A 230 12.92 1.69 5.05
N LEU A 231 12.12 1.34 6.06
CA LEU A 231 12.20 1.90 7.41
C LEU A 231 12.28 3.42 7.36
N SER A 232 11.37 4.02 6.61
CA SER A 232 11.31 5.43 6.26
C SER A 232 9.85 5.84 6.02
N ALA A 233 9.64 6.96 5.32
CA ALA A 233 8.30 7.44 5.01
C ALA A 233 7.48 6.43 4.20
N VAL A 234 6.22 6.22 4.59
CA VAL A 234 5.28 5.39 3.82
C VAL A 234 5.06 5.99 2.43
N HIS A 235 4.95 7.31 2.30
CA HIS A 235 4.93 8.01 1.02
C HIS A 235 6.34 8.45 0.64
N GLU A 236 6.99 7.72 -0.27
CA GLU A 236 8.34 8.00 -0.74
C GLU A 236 8.40 8.18 -2.26
N ARG A 237 8.95 9.31 -2.71
CA ARG A 237 9.24 9.56 -4.14
C ARG A 237 10.47 8.77 -4.59
N PRO A 238 10.73 8.61 -5.92
CA PRO A 238 10.10 9.29 -7.05
C PRO A 238 9.11 8.44 -7.86
N ASN A 239 8.73 7.26 -7.40
CA ASN A 239 7.79 6.39 -8.09
C ASN A 239 6.37 6.53 -7.55
N GLY A 240 5.39 6.34 -8.43
CA GLY A 240 3.98 6.35 -8.13
C GLY A 240 3.18 5.94 -9.35
N ILE A 241 1.92 5.58 -9.15
CA ILE A 241 1.00 5.17 -10.20
C ILE A 241 -0.17 6.15 -10.24
N ARG A 242 -0.32 6.86 -11.38
CA ARG A 242 -1.37 7.87 -11.60
C ARG A 242 -1.73 7.92 -13.07
N TRP A 243 -3.01 8.13 -13.38
CA TRP A 243 -3.48 8.27 -14.76
C TRP A 243 -2.96 9.54 -15.47
N ARG A 244 -2.44 10.51 -14.73
CA ARG A 244 -1.87 11.76 -15.25
C ARG A 244 -0.61 12.17 -14.49
N ILE A 245 0.24 12.92 -15.14
CA ILE A 245 1.40 13.54 -14.48
C ILE A 245 0.91 14.71 -13.63
N VAL A 246 1.34 14.73 -12.38
CA VAL A 246 1.13 15.81 -11.42
C VAL A 246 2.50 16.35 -11.05
N PRO A 247 2.97 17.48 -11.66
CA PRO A 247 4.34 17.97 -11.51
C PRO A 247 4.77 18.14 -10.05
N GLU A 248 3.86 18.61 -9.19
CA GLU A 248 4.11 18.88 -7.77
C GLU A 248 4.36 17.59 -6.97
N ARG A 249 3.92 16.44 -7.48
CA ARG A 249 4.14 15.13 -6.83
C ARG A 249 5.53 14.58 -7.14
N GLN A 250 6.10 14.87 -8.30
CA GLN A 250 7.40 14.33 -8.75
C GLN A 250 7.51 12.80 -8.59
N ASP A 251 6.39 12.10 -8.84
CA ASP A 251 6.24 10.65 -8.64
C ASP A 251 6.08 9.87 -9.96
N SER A 252 6.49 10.47 -11.08
CA SER A 252 6.36 9.89 -12.42
C SER A 252 7.71 9.50 -13.03
N CYS A 253 8.56 8.81 -12.29
CA CYS A 253 9.81 8.26 -12.84
C CYS A 253 9.55 6.96 -13.62
N ILE A 254 10.56 6.49 -14.36
CA ILE A 254 10.57 5.13 -14.92
C ILE A 254 10.58 4.13 -13.77
N LEU A 255 9.79 3.07 -13.91
CA LEU A 255 9.73 1.99 -12.92
C LEU A 255 10.99 1.12 -13.06
N GLU A 256 11.80 1.10 -12.02
CA GLU A 256 13.04 0.35 -11.93
C GLU A 256 12.88 -0.92 -11.06
N GLU A 257 13.67 -1.95 -11.35
CA GLU A 257 13.72 -3.13 -10.48
C GLU A 257 14.11 -2.76 -9.05
N GLY A 258 13.35 -3.24 -8.07
CA GLY A 258 13.55 -2.93 -6.65
C GLY A 258 12.74 -1.75 -6.15
N MET A 259 11.99 -1.05 -7.00
CA MET A 259 11.03 -0.04 -6.54
C MET A 259 9.81 -0.71 -5.91
N LEU A 260 9.50 -0.31 -4.67
CA LEU A 260 8.30 -0.70 -3.95
C LEU A 260 7.23 0.36 -4.18
N THR A 261 6.02 -0.06 -4.60
CA THR A 261 4.92 0.86 -4.94
C THR A 261 3.61 0.29 -4.42
N SER A 262 2.74 1.13 -3.84
CA SER A 262 1.38 0.73 -3.50
C SER A 262 0.54 0.54 -4.76
N ASP A 263 -0.45 -0.34 -4.65
CA ASP A 263 -1.49 -0.62 -5.64
C ASP A 263 -2.81 -0.60 -4.86
N GLU A 264 -3.44 0.60 -4.80
CA GLU A 264 -4.50 0.96 -3.86
C GLU A 264 -5.72 1.62 -4.52
N PRO A 265 -6.30 1.04 -5.58
CA PRO A 265 -7.54 1.59 -6.13
C PRO A 265 -8.64 1.64 -5.07
N GLY A 266 -9.54 2.61 -5.20
CA GLY A 266 -10.67 2.78 -4.28
C GLY A 266 -11.93 3.27 -4.97
N LEU A 267 -13.02 3.33 -4.22
CA LEU A 267 -14.26 3.98 -4.62
C LEU A 267 -14.96 4.53 -3.37
N TYR A 268 -15.43 5.76 -3.45
CA TYR A 268 -15.94 6.49 -2.30
C TYR A 268 -17.29 7.12 -2.64
N ILE A 269 -18.36 6.60 -2.04
CA ILE A 269 -19.75 7.06 -2.26
C ILE A 269 -20.17 7.85 -1.03
N GLU A 270 -20.22 9.16 -1.17
CA GLU A 270 -20.57 10.09 -0.09
C GLU A 270 -21.89 9.69 0.60
N GLY A 271 -21.88 9.68 1.92
CA GLY A 271 -23.02 9.32 2.75
C GLY A 271 -23.38 7.83 2.75
N SER A 272 -22.63 6.97 2.05
CA SER A 272 -22.90 5.53 1.94
C SER A 272 -21.71 4.67 2.38
N HIS A 273 -20.68 4.53 1.54
CA HIS A 273 -19.57 3.62 1.81
C HIS A 273 -18.29 4.04 1.09
N GLY A 274 -17.16 3.61 1.62
CA GLY A 274 -15.86 3.67 0.95
C GLY A 274 -15.25 2.28 0.86
N ILE A 275 -14.53 2.06 -0.24
CA ILE A 275 -13.85 0.81 -0.54
C ILE A 275 -12.44 1.15 -0.99
N ARG A 276 -11.44 0.50 -0.41
CA ARG A 276 -10.06 0.45 -0.90
C ARG A 276 -9.54 -0.96 -0.70
N THR A 277 -8.89 -1.48 -1.71
CA THR A 277 -8.16 -2.75 -1.61
C THR A 277 -6.75 -2.48 -2.06
N GLU A 278 -5.80 -2.73 -1.19
CA GLU A 278 -4.42 -2.35 -1.39
C GLU A 278 -3.46 -3.48 -1.10
N ASN A 279 -2.49 -3.63 -2.00
CA ASN A 279 -1.26 -4.39 -1.79
C ASN A 279 -0.04 -3.51 -2.12
N LEU A 280 1.10 -3.82 -1.52
CA LEU A 280 2.37 -3.33 -2.02
C LEU A 280 2.94 -4.29 -3.07
N THR A 281 3.49 -3.71 -4.12
CA THR A 281 4.11 -4.43 -5.23
C THR A 281 5.54 -3.98 -5.45
N MET A 282 6.44 -4.92 -5.75
CA MET A 282 7.83 -4.63 -6.07
C MET A 282 8.08 -4.82 -7.56
N CYS A 283 8.58 -3.80 -8.23
CA CYS A 283 8.96 -3.89 -9.63
C CYS A 283 10.12 -4.88 -9.82
N ARG A 284 9.99 -5.81 -10.77
CA ARG A 284 10.96 -6.87 -11.07
C ARG A 284 11.18 -6.98 -12.56
N LYS A 285 12.39 -7.41 -12.94
CA LYS A 285 12.64 -7.86 -14.32
C LYS A 285 11.96 -9.20 -14.60
N ALA A 286 11.24 -9.25 -15.70
CA ALA A 286 10.72 -10.46 -16.31
C ALA A 286 11.65 -10.92 -17.46
N GLU A 287 11.12 -11.56 -18.50
CA GLU A 287 11.92 -12.00 -19.63
C GLU A 287 12.47 -10.84 -20.48
N LYS A 288 13.58 -11.11 -21.14
CA LYS A 288 14.15 -10.24 -22.17
C LYS A 288 14.10 -10.96 -23.51
N ASN A 289 13.59 -10.28 -24.53
CA ASN A 289 13.50 -10.81 -25.90
C ASN A 289 13.83 -9.72 -26.93
N GLU A 290 13.50 -9.95 -28.22
CA GLU A 290 13.75 -9.01 -29.31
C GLU A 290 13.02 -7.67 -29.18
N TYR A 291 11.94 -7.60 -28.41
CA TYR A 291 11.17 -6.37 -28.14
C TYR A 291 11.73 -5.57 -26.98
N GLY A 292 12.61 -6.14 -26.16
CA GLY A 292 13.27 -5.47 -25.06
C GLY A 292 13.21 -6.23 -23.74
N GLN A 293 13.50 -5.52 -22.65
CA GLN A 293 13.37 -6.03 -21.28
C GLN A 293 11.92 -5.84 -20.82
N PHE A 294 11.22 -6.93 -20.52
CA PHE A 294 9.94 -6.86 -19.84
C PHE A 294 10.12 -6.74 -18.33
N MET A 295 9.18 -6.06 -17.72
CA MET A 295 9.06 -5.86 -16.27
C MET A 295 7.73 -6.44 -15.80
N CYS A 296 7.65 -6.77 -14.52
CA CYS A 296 6.42 -7.21 -13.83
C CYS A 296 6.43 -6.73 -12.39
N PHE A 297 5.33 -6.97 -11.69
CA PHE A 297 5.24 -6.75 -10.26
C PHE A 297 5.31 -8.07 -9.48
N GLU A 298 6.08 -8.09 -8.40
CA GLU A 298 6.06 -9.11 -7.37
C GLU A 298 5.14 -8.64 -6.26
N ASN A 299 4.09 -9.41 -5.94
CA ASN A 299 3.23 -9.08 -4.82
C ASN A 299 3.98 -9.26 -3.49
N MET A 300 3.91 -8.24 -2.64
CA MET A 300 4.55 -8.24 -1.31
C MET A 300 3.54 -8.51 -0.19
N THR A 301 2.28 -8.09 -0.34
CA THR A 301 1.24 -8.14 0.68
C THR A 301 0.45 -9.44 0.61
N PHE A 302 0.33 -10.12 1.75
CA PHE A 302 -0.45 -11.34 1.89
C PHE A 302 -1.51 -11.14 2.99
N ALA A 303 -2.75 -10.91 2.58
CA ALA A 303 -3.93 -10.86 3.45
C ALA A 303 -5.16 -11.26 2.63
N PRO A 304 -6.12 -12.00 3.18
CA PRO A 304 -7.30 -12.41 2.41
C PRO A 304 -8.13 -11.20 1.96
N ILE A 305 -8.72 -11.32 0.78
CA ILE A 305 -9.76 -10.43 0.25
C ILE A 305 -11.11 -11.05 0.62
N ASP A 306 -12.03 -10.26 1.14
CA ASP A 306 -13.29 -10.76 1.67
C ASP A 306 -14.24 -11.25 0.58
N LEU A 307 -14.42 -12.57 0.48
CA LEU A 307 -15.29 -13.19 -0.52
C LEU A 307 -16.79 -12.92 -0.29
N ASP A 308 -17.21 -12.54 0.93
CA ASP A 308 -18.61 -12.17 1.20
C ASP A 308 -19.01 -10.87 0.47
N ALA A 309 -18.01 -10.06 0.09
CA ALA A 309 -18.18 -8.81 -0.64
C ALA A 309 -18.07 -8.97 -2.17
N VAL A 310 -17.72 -10.16 -2.68
CA VAL A 310 -17.48 -10.38 -4.12
C VAL A 310 -18.78 -10.73 -4.85
N ASP A 311 -19.02 -10.04 -5.97
CA ASP A 311 -20.00 -10.42 -6.98
C ASP A 311 -19.27 -11.02 -8.19
N ILE A 312 -19.27 -12.34 -8.28
CA ILE A 312 -18.60 -13.07 -9.35
C ILE A 312 -19.21 -12.79 -10.73
N SER A 313 -20.47 -12.34 -10.79
CA SER A 313 -21.18 -12.13 -12.06
C SER A 313 -20.61 -10.96 -12.89
N VAL A 314 -19.81 -10.08 -12.25
CA VAL A 314 -19.15 -8.94 -12.92
C VAL A 314 -17.68 -9.21 -13.26
N MET A 315 -17.17 -10.39 -12.92
CA MET A 315 -15.77 -10.77 -13.13
C MET A 315 -15.57 -11.50 -14.46
N GLU A 316 -14.47 -11.18 -15.13
CA GLU A 316 -13.99 -11.96 -16.24
C GLU A 316 -13.29 -13.26 -15.76
N PRO A 317 -13.21 -14.32 -16.57
CA PRO A 317 -12.50 -15.55 -16.18
C PRO A 317 -11.04 -15.32 -15.73
N SER A 318 -10.37 -14.30 -16.29
CA SER A 318 -9.02 -13.88 -15.87
C SER A 318 -9.00 -13.32 -14.47
N ASP A 319 -10.02 -12.53 -14.08
CA ASP A 319 -10.09 -11.93 -12.75
C ASP A 319 -10.33 -13.01 -11.68
N VAL A 320 -11.19 -14.00 -12.00
CA VAL A 320 -11.40 -15.17 -11.14
C VAL A 320 -10.11 -15.95 -10.93
N ARG A 321 -9.34 -16.20 -12.00
CA ARG A 321 -8.02 -16.86 -11.88
C ARG A 321 -7.06 -16.04 -11.00
N ASN A 322 -6.95 -14.74 -11.25
CA ASN A 322 -6.06 -13.85 -10.51
C ASN A 322 -6.39 -13.86 -9.02
N LEU A 323 -7.67 -13.78 -8.64
CA LEU A 323 -8.11 -13.86 -7.25
C LEU A 323 -7.78 -15.22 -6.63
N ASN A 324 -8.07 -16.32 -7.34
CA ASN A 324 -7.78 -17.66 -6.85
C ASN A 324 -6.27 -17.91 -6.67
N GLU A 325 -5.43 -17.45 -7.60
CA GLU A 325 -3.97 -17.53 -7.48
C GLU A 325 -3.45 -16.70 -6.32
N TYR A 326 -3.97 -15.49 -6.15
CA TYR A 326 -3.65 -14.64 -5.01
C TYR A 326 -4.04 -15.31 -3.67
N HIS A 327 -5.26 -15.80 -3.55
CA HIS A 327 -5.74 -16.46 -2.34
C HIS A 327 -4.96 -17.74 -2.03
N LYS A 328 -4.58 -18.52 -3.05
CA LYS A 328 -3.68 -19.66 -2.88
C LYS A 328 -2.36 -19.25 -2.24
N ALA A 329 -1.73 -18.19 -2.78
CA ALA A 329 -0.48 -17.68 -2.22
C ALA A 329 -0.65 -17.14 -0.79
N VAL A 330 -1.77 -16.46 -0.48
CA VAL A 330 -2.11 -16.02 0.87
C VAL A 330 -2.20 -17.20 1.82
N TYR A 331 -2.95 -18.25 1.47
CA TYR A 331 -3.08 -19.45 2.31
C TYR A 331 -1.74 -20.14 2.54
N GLU A 332 -0.97 -20.38 1.48
CA GLU A 332 0.33 -21.05 1.57
C GLU A 332 1.33 -20.28 2.45
N LYS A 333 1.32 -18.95 2.37
CA LYS A 333 2.23 -18.10 3.15
C LYS A 333 1.84 -17.95 4.62
N LEU A 334 0.55 -17.87 4.91
CA LEU A 334 0.07 -17.47 6.24
C LEU A 334 -0.37 -18.66 7.12
N SER A 335 -0.86 -19.77 6.52
CA SER A 335 -1.35 -20.93 7.28
C SER A 335 -0.36 -21.46 8.33
N PRO A 336 0.98 -21.45 8.13
CA PRO A 336 1.91 -21.93 9.14
C PRO A 336 1.95 -21.09 10.44
N PHE A 337 1.41 -19.88 10.42
CA PHE A 337 1.44 -18.93 11.55
C PHE A 337 0.08 -18.79 12.26
N MET A 338 -0.92 -19.54 11.80
CA MET A 338 -2.28 -19.49 12.32
C MET A 338 -2.51 -20.63 13.35
N THR A 339 -3.33 -20.35 14.35
CA THR A 339 -3.88 -21.41 15.21
C THR A 339 -4.81 -22.31 14.39
N ALA A 340 -5.20 -23.47 14.92
CA ALA A 340 -6.09 -24.40 14.22
C ALA A 340 -7.43 -23.72 13.82
N GLU A 341 -8.02 -22.92 14.71
CA GLU A 341 -9.28 -22.20 14.45
C GLU A 341 -9.10 -21.08 13.40
N GLU A 342 -8.04 -20.27 13.53
CA GLU A 342 -7.71 -19.23 12.54
C GLU A 342 -7.42 -19.84 11.17
N ASN A 343 -6.77 -21.01 11.14
CA ASN A 343 -6.42 -21.67 9.88
C ASN A 343 -7.64 -22.27 9.18
N GLU A 344 -8.62 -22.82 9.92
CA GLU A 344 -9.89 -23.23 9.33
C GLU A 344 -10.63 -22.04 8.69
N TRP A 345 -10.68 -20.92 9.41
CA TRP A 345 -11.26 -19.69 8.87
C TRP A 345 -10.47 -19.19 7.64
N LEU A 346 -9.13 -19.16 7.71
CA LEU A 346 -8.30 -18.70 6.60
C LEU A 346 -8.51 -19.57 5.35
N LYS A 347 -8.62 -20.90 5.52
CA LYS A 347 -8.93 -21.83 4.44
C LYS A 347 -10.25 -21.51 3.76
N GLU A 348 -11.28 -21.18 4.55
CA GLU A 348 -12.58 -20.77 4.01
C GLU A 348 -12.54 -19.37 3.38
N ALA A 349 -11.85 -18.43 4.01
CA ALA A 349 -11.70 -17.06 3.51
C ALA A 349 -10.88 -16.97 2.20
N THR A 350 -10.04 -17.97 1.94
CA THR A 350 -9.21 -18.04 0.73
C THR A 350 -9.65 -19.16 -0.23
N ARG A 351 -10.84 -19.74 -0.03
CA ARG A 351 -11.33 -20.79 -0.92
C ARG A 351 -11.43 -20.32 -2.36
N PRO A 352 -11.18 -21.19 -3.34
CA PRO A 352 -11.36 -20.83 -4.73
C PRO A 352 -12.84 -20.55 -5.03
N ILE A 353 -13.06 -19.61 -5.95
CA ILE A 353 -14.39 -19.26 -6.47
C ILE A 353 -14.47 -19.59 -7.97
N GLY A 354 -15.70 -19.75 -8.50
CA GLY A 354 -15.98 -20.14 -9.90
C GLY A 354 -16.10 -21.65 -10.10
N GLU A 355 -16.84 -22.04 -11.16
CA GLU A 355 -17.27 -23.44 -11.36
C GLU A 355 -16.12 -24.40 -11.73
N ASP A 356 -15.01 -23.92 -12.26
CA ASP A 356 -13.92 -24.75 -12.81
C ASP A 356 -12.69 -24.86 -11.90
N TYR A 357 -12.74 -24.33 -10.69
CA TYR A 357 -11.57 -24.27 -9.81
C TYR A 357 -11.73 -25.23 -8.62
N THR A 358 -11.09 -26.38 -8.69
CA THR A 358 -10.91 -27.26 -7.54
C THR A 358 -9.49 -27.18 -7.03
N TRP A 359 -9.30 -26.89 -5.72
CA TRP A 359 -8.01 -27.06 -5.06
C TRP A 359 -7.59 -28.54 -5.20
N ARG A 360 -6.59 -28.80 -6.03
CA ARG A 360 -5.85 -30.06 -5.90
C ARG A 360 -4.83 -29.84 -4.79
N ILE A 361 -5.19 -30.28 -3.61
CA ILE A 361 -4.29 -30.37 -2.44
C ILE A 361 -3.30 -31.50 -2.68
#